data_ff89d5f0fbafc427934155d38aa497a4
#
_entry.id   ff89d5f0fbafc427934155d38aa497a4
#
_cell.length_a   1.000
_cell.length_b   1.000
_cell.length_c   1.000
_cell.angle_alpha   90.00
_cell.angle_beta   90.00
_cell.angle_gamma   90.00
#
_symmetry.space_group_name_H-M   'P 1'
#
loop_
_entity.id
_entity.type
_entity.pdbx_description
1 polymer ?
#
loop_
_entity_poly.entity_id
_entity_poly.type
_entity_poly.pdbx_seq_one_letter_code
_entity_poly.pdbx_strand_id
1 'polypeptide(L)'
;MHPVERMLQACAFVAVGVLGTHIAQASAGDRVQPYVPASDETVLEHLPSTSDPRVRRFDAIRRQVAAKPGDTRVAVAPANAYLDYGRDTGDARYLGRAQAVIAPWLAKRPAPIDALLVTATILQSRHQFAESRRVLQAILQRDPDNAQAWLTLSSVAL
;
A
#
# COMPACT_ATOMS: atom_id res chain seq x y z
N MET A 1 -61.27 20.19 39.13
CA MET A 1 -60.29 20.19 38.03
C MET A 1 -59.61 21.56 38.06
N HIS A 2 -58.34 21.60 38.54
CA HIS A 2 -57.59 22.81 38.74
C HIS A 2 -57.07 23.43 37.45
N PRO A 3 -57.06 24.73 37.25
CA PRO A 3 -56.64 25.40 36.03
C PRO A 3 -55.11 25.28 35.73
N VAL A 4 -54.33 24.66 36.62
CA VAL A 4 -52.89 24.51 36.44
C VAL A 4 -52.50 23.38 35.51
N GLU A 5 -53.34 22.37 35.29
CA GLU A 5 -53.06 21.25 34.39
C GLU A 5 -53.18 21.59 32.90
N ARG A 6 -53.94 22.65 32.55
CA ARG A 6 -54.07 23.08 31.14
C ARG A 6 -52.91 23.91 30.64
N MET A 7 -52.07 24.43 31.56
CA MET A 7 -50.91 25.24 31.16
C MET A 7 -49.67 24.44 30.88
N LEU A 8 -49.58 23.18 31.39
CA LEU A 8 -48.45 22.29 31.15
C LEU A 8 -48.57 21.50 29.84
N GLN A 9 -49.76 21.40 29.25
CA GLN A 9 -49.93 20.70 27.98
C GLN A 9 -49.67 21.58 26.73
N ALA A 10 -49.64 22.89 26.89
CA ALA A 10 -49.40 23.80 25.76
C ALA A 10 -47.89 24.01 25.44
N CYS A 11 -46.99 23.71 26.38
CA CYS A 11 -45.54 23.88 26.18
C CYS A 11 -44.81 22.68 25.56
N ALA A 12 -45.49 21.52 25.47
CA ALA A 12 -44.88 20.30 24.97
C ALA A 12 -44.89 20.16 23.42
N PHE A 13 -45.66 20.96 22.71
CA PHE A 13 -45.80 20.82 21.24
C PHE A 13 -44.95 21.79 20.41
N VAL A 14 -44.27 22.76 21.01
CA VAL A 14 -43.44 23.74 20.27
C VAL A 14 -41.97 23.33 20.18
N ALA A 15 -41.52 22.35 21.00
CA ALA A 15 -40.10 21.97 21.04
C ALA A 15 -39.71 20.88 20.01
N VAL A 16 -40.67 20.23 19.32
CA VAL A 16 -40.37 19.14 18.35
C VAL A 16 -40.26 19.65 16.90
N GLY A 17 -40.65 20.89 16.64
CA GLY A 17 -40.69 21.44 15.27
C GLY A 17 -39.40 22.10 14.75
N VAL A 18 -38.34 22.27 15.59
CA VAL A 18 -37.14 23.03 15.19
C VAL A 18 -35.90 22.15 15.02
N LEU A 19 -35.95 20.87 15.40
CA LEU A 19 -34.81 19.96 15.23
C LEU A 19 -34.80 19.17 13.91
N GLY A 20 -35.68 19.46 12.96
CA GLY A 20 -35.87 18.64 11.76
C GLY A 20 -35.29 19.18 10.45
N THR A 21 -34.57 20.30 10.41
CA THR A 21 -34.14 20.90 9.14
C THR A 21 -32.63 21.19 9.02
N HIS A 22 -31.80 20.64 9.88
CA HIS A 22 -30.34 20.54 9.61
C HIS A 22 -29.98 19.13 9.18
N ILE A 23 -30.71 18.54 8.22
CA ILE A 23 -30.13 17.53 7.36
C ILE A 23 -29.11 18.29 6.52
N ALA A 24 -27.85 18.14 6.92
CA ALA A 24 -26.70 18.64 6.21
C ALA A 24 -26.93 18.48 4.71
N GLN A 25 -26.95 19.57 3.99
CA GLN A 25 -26.51 19.57 2.61
C GLN A 25 -25.10 19.02 2.66
N ALA A 26 -24.98 17.70 2.48
CA ALA A 26 -23.73 17.11 2.07
C ALA A 26 -23.35 17.90 0.82
N SER A 27 -22.39 18.80 0.98
CA SER A 27 -21.72 19.46 -0.12
C SER A 27 -21.44 18.36 -1.12
N ALA A 28 -22.01 18.46 -2.31
CA ALA A 28 -21.59 17.63 -3.42
C ALA A 28 -20.08 17.84 -3.50
N GLY A 29 -19.32 16.90 -2.89
CA GLY A 29 -17.89 16.98 -2.82
C GLY A 29 -17.42 17.29 -4.22
N ASP A 30 -16.57 18.27 -4.33
CA ASP A 30 -15.95 18.71 -5.56
C ASP A 30 -15.49 17.44 -6.27
N ARG A 31 -16.29 16.94 -7.20
CA ARG A 31 -15.93 15.78 -8.00
C ARG A 31 -14.80 16.28 -8.85
N VAL A 32 -13.57 16.00 -8.42
CA VAL A 32 -12.40 16.24 -9.23
C VAL A 32 -12.70 15.63 -10.59
N GLN A 33 -13.01 16.49 -11.56
CA GLN A 33 -13.26 16.01 -12.91
C GLN A 33 -11.94 15.45 -13.46
N PRO A 34 -11.99 14.28 -14.10
CA PRO A 34 -10.79 13.73 -14.74
C PRO A 34 -10.24 14.77 -15.72
N TYR A 35 -8.93 14.97 -15.66
CA TYR A 35 -8.26 15.81 -16.65
C TYR A 35 -8.40 15.16 -18.03
N VAL A 36 -9.01 15.85 -18.96
CA VAL A 36 -9.10 15.44 -20.36
C VAL A 36 -8.16 16.36 -21.17
N PRO A 37 -7.14 15.82 -21.83
CA PRO A 37 -6.23 16.62 -22.64
C PRO A 37 -6.97 17.32 -23.78
N ALA A 38 -6.58 18.54 -24.09
CA ALA A 38 -7.16 19.30 -25.21
C ALA A 38 -6.64 18.80 -26.58
N SER A 39 -5.57 18.04 -26.62
CA SER A 39 -4.93 17.50 -27.82
C SER A 39 -4.25 16.17 -27.50
N ASP A 40 -4.19 15.28 -28.49
CA ASP A 40 -3.47 14.00 -28.41
C ASP A 40 -1.95 14.18 -28.24
N GLU A 41 -1.42 15.38 -28.54
CA GLU A 41 -0.03 15.74 -28.35
C GLU A 41 0.28 16.23 -26.93
N THR A 42 -0.72 16.33 -26.07
CA THR A 42 -0.52 16.78 -24.68
C THR A 42 0.31 15.77 -23.91
N VAL A 43 1.48 16.17 -23.45
CA VAL A 43 2.33 15.34 -22.58
C VAL A 43 1.71 15.27 -21.20
N LEU A 44 1.19 14.12 -20.80
CA LEU A 44 0.56 13.90 -19.50
C LEU A 44 1.58 13.58 -18.41
N GLU A 45 2.65 12.88 -18.76
CA GLU A 45 3.71 12.47 -17.85
C GLU A 45 5.03 12.36 -18.58
N HIS A 46 6.10 12.85 -17.98
CA HIS A 46 7.45 12.58 -18.43
C HIS A 46 7.97 11.32 -17.73
N LEU A 47 8.19 10.26 -18.50
CA LEU A 47 8.81 9.06 -17.95
C LEU A 47 10.25 9.35 -17.51
N PRO A 48 10.74 8.70 -16.43
CA PRO A 48 12.12 8.83 -16.01
C PRO A 48 13.07 8.60 -17.19
N SER A 49 13.94 9.56 -17.44
CA SER A 49 14.93 9.45 -18.51
C SER A 49 15.85 8.25 -18.28
N THR A 50 16.22 7.55 -19.36
CA THR A 50 17.28 6.52 -19.32
C THR A 50 18.63 7.10 -18.88
N SER A 51 18.76 8.43 -18.84
CA SER A 51 19.91 9.14 -18.28
C SER A 51 19.93 9.12 -16.73
N ASP A 52 18.80 8.84 -16.04
CA ASP A 52 18.80 8.70 -14.58
C ASP A 52 19.76 7.58 -14.16
N PRO A 53 20.79 7.90 -13.34
CA PRO A 53 21.75 6.90 -12.86
C PRO A 53 21.10 5.72 -12.16
N ARG A 54 19.97 5.93 -11.48
CA ARG A 54 19.21 4.89 -10.80
C ARG A 54 18.56 3.93 -11.79
N VAL A 55 18.02 4.43 -12.90
CA VAL A 55 17.44 3.60 -13.97
C VAL A 55 18.54 2.76 -14.64
N ARG A 56 19.70 3.35 -14.93
CA ARG A 56 20.86 2.59 -15.46
C ARG A 56 21.33 1.49 -14.50
N ARG A 57 21.27 1.74 -13.20
CA ARG A 57 21.59 0.74 -12.17
C ARG A 57 20.65 -0.47 -12.25
N PHE A 58 19.37 -0.26 -12.53
CA PHE A 58 18.42 -1.39 -12.69
C PHE A 58 18.76 -2.28 -13.87
N ASP A 59 19.30 -1.74 -14.96
CA ASP A 59 19.74 -2.53 -16.10
C ASP A 59 20.95 -3.41 -15.76
N ALA A 60 21.90 -2.88 -15.00
CA ALA A 60 23.03 -3.66 -14.49
C ALA A 60 22.56 -4.77 -13.54
N ILE A 61 21.64 -4.46 -12.63
CA ILE A 61 21.05 -5.39 -11.69
C ILE A 61 20.31 -6.53 -12.42
N ARG A 62 19.49 -6.20 -13.44
CA ARG A 62 18.80 -7.24 -14.25
C ARG A 62 19.77 -8.20 -14.93
N ARG A 63 20.89 -7.68 -15.45
CA ARG A 63 21.94 -8.52 -16.04
C ARG A 63 22.58 -9.45 -15.03
N GLN A 64 22.83 -8.97 -13.79
CA GLN A 64 23.36 -9.82 -12.70
C GLN A 64 22.41 -10.94 -12.33
N VAL A 65 21.10 -10.67 -12.21
CA VAL A 65 20.09 -11.69 -11.92
C VAL A 65 20.04 -12.73 -13.04
N ALA A 66 20.05 -12.28 -14.29
CA ALA A 66 20.04 -13.18 -15.45
C ALA A 66 21.30 -14.06 -15.53
N ALA A 67 22.45 -13.54 -15.09
CA ALA A 67 23.72 -14.30 -15.07
C ALA A 67 23.79 -15.35 -13.95
N LYS A 68 22.98 -15.21 -12.88
CA LYS A 68 23.00 -16.11 -11.72
C LYS A 68 21.59 -16.53 -11.29
N PRO A 69 20.87 -17.27 -12.11
CA PRO A 69 19.44 -17.58 -11.89
C PRO A 69 19.21 -18.52 -10.68
N GLY A 70 20.28 -19.09 -10.10
CA GLY A 70 20.21 -19.99 -8.95
C GLY A 70 20.42 -19.32 -7.58
N ASP A 71 20.95 -18.09 -7.51
CA ASP A 71 21.33 -17.44 -6.26
C ASP A 71 20.24 -16.45 -5.79
N THR A 72 19.52 -16.80 -4.72
CA THR A 72 18.45 -15.96 -4.12
C THR A 72 18.98 -14.60 -3.68
N ARG A 73 20.20 -14.50 -3.17
CA ARG A 73 20.80 -13.25 -2.70
C ARG A 73 20.98 -12.25 -3.86
N VAL A 74 21.25 -12.76 -5.05
CA VAL A 74 21.34 -11.94 -6.27
C VAL A 74 19.98 -11.39 -6.70
N ALA A 75 18.88 -12.05 -6.35
CA ALA A 75 17.53 -11.59 -6.65
C ALA A 75 16.96 -10.61 -5.59
N VAL A 76 17.34 -10.78 -4.32
CA VAL A 76 16.85 -9.96 -3.20
C VAL A 76 17.35 -8.52 -3.29
N ALA A 77 18.61 -8.30 -3.63
CA ALA A 77 19.18 -6.95 -3.75
C ALA A 77 18.45 -6.08 -4.79
N PRO A 78 18.18 -6.55 -6.03
CA PRO A 78 17.36 -5.80 -6.99
C PRO A 78 15.90 -5.62 -6.56
N ALA A 79 15.31 -6.62 -5.93
CA ALA A 79 13.94 -6.49 -5.44
C ALA A 79 13.84 -5.35 -4.41
N ASN A 80 14.77 -5.29 -3.45
CA ASN A 80 14.84 -4.20 -2.48
C ASN A 80 15.12 -2.85 -3.16
N ALA A 81 16.02 -2.79 -4.14
CA ALA A 81 16.30 -1.56 -4.88
C ALA A 81 15.07 -1.03 -5.62
N TYR A 82 14.23 -1.93 -6.17
CA TYR A 82 12.95 -1.53 -6.76
C TYR A 82 11.96 -1.02 -5.70
N LEU A 83 11.89 -1.67 -4.53
CA LEU A 83 11.02 -1.23 -3.44
C LEU A 83 11.41 0.16 -2.94
N ASP A 84 12.70 0.40 -2.75
CA ASP A 84 13.21 1.69 -2.29
C ASP A 84 12.95 2.79 -3.32
N TYR A 85 13.24 2.53 -4.60
CA TYR A 85 12.97 3.50 -5.66
C TYR A 85 11.47 3.80 -5.81
N GLY A 86 10.62 2.77 -5.73
CA GLY A 86 9.17 2.95 -5.78
C GLY A 86 8.65 3.80 -4.63
N ARG A 87 9.23 3.62 -3.43
CA ARG A 87 8.90 4.42 -2.23
C ARG A 87 9.36 5.87 -2.39
N ASP A 88 10.58 6.09 -2.83
CA ASP A 88 11.18 7.42 -3.01
C ASP A 88 10.46 8.26 -4.07
N THR A 89 9.95 7.60 -5.12
CA THR A 89 9.29 8.28 -6.25
C THR A 89 7.77 8.25 -6.18
N GLY A 90 7.18 7.49 -5.24
CA GLY A 90 5.74 7.24 -5.19
C GLY A 90 5.23 6.36 -6.35
N ASP A 91 6.12 5.70 -7.10
CA ASP A 91 5.75 4.92 -8.29
C ASP A 91 5.49 3.46 -7.98
N ALA A 92 4.20 3.10 -7.87
CA ALA A 92 3.74 1.75 -7.56
C ALA A 92 4.14 0.68 -8.61
N ARG A 93 4.54 1.07 -9.82
CA ARG A 93 5.03 0.13 -10.86
C ARG A 93 6.26 -0.64 -10.39
N TYR A 94 7.06 -0.04 -9.53
CA TYR A 94 8.26 -0.69 -8.98
C TYR A 94 7.95 -1.80 -7.98
N LEU A 95 6.79 -1.78 -7.31
CA LEU A 95 6.32 -2.93 -6.52
C LEU A 95 6.11 -4.17 -7.40
N GLY A 96 5.52 -3.97 -8.59
CA GLY A 96 5.36 -5.05 -9.58
C GLY A 96 6.70 -5.59 -10.08
N ARG A 97 7.70 -4.71 -10.30
CA ARG A 97 9.05 -5.13 -10.70
C ARG A 97 9.75 -5.92 -9.61
N ALA A 98 9.68 -5.48 -8.35
CA ALA A 98 10.21 -6.23 -7.21
C ALA A 98 9.57 -7.62 -7.10
N GLN A 99 8.25 -7.70 -7.24
CA GLN A 99 7.51 -8.96 -7.24
C GLN A 99 7.95 -9.90 -8.37
N ALA A 100 8.11 -9.39 -9.59
CA ALA A 100 8.52 -10.18 -10.75
C ALA A 100 9.91 -10.80 -10.55
N VAL A 101 10.85 -10.05 -9.96
CA VAL A 101 12.20 -10.54 -9.66
C VAL A 101 12.19 -11.69 -8.64
N ILE A 102 11.31 -11.62 -7.64
CA ILE A 102 11.30 -12.60 -6.54
C ILE A 102 10.39 -13.81 -6.82
N ALA A 103 9.46 -13.70 -7.77
CA ALA A 103 8.47 -14.74 -8.06
C ALA A 103 9.05 -16.15 -8.34
N PRO A 104 10.15 -16.32 -9.10
CA PRO A 104 10.74 -17.65 -9.34
C PRO A 104 11.19 -18.34 -8.05
N TRP A 105 11.58 -17.57 -7.03
CA TRP A 105 12.05 -18.10 -5.77
C TRP A 105 10.91 -18.54 -4.86
N LEU A 106 9.77 -17.90 -4.98
CA LEU A 106 8.55 -18.28 -4.25
C LEU A 106 7.94 -19.59 -4.76
N ALA A 107 8.28 -20.01 -5.97
CA ALA A 107 7.87 -21.29 -6.52
C ALA A 107 8.65 -22.48 -5.92
N LYS A 108 9.84 -22.24 -5.33
CA LYS A 108 10.64 -23.30 -4.67
C LYS A 108 9.96 -23.83 -3.41
N ARG A 109 10.27 -25.06 -3.06
CA ARG A 109 9.73 -25.70 -1.84
C ARG A 109 10.88 -26.30 -1.01
N PRO A 110 11.17 -25.80 0.19
CA PRO A 110 10.62 -24.59 0.79
C PRO A 110 11.10 -23.30 0.09
N ALA A 111 10.27 -22.28 0.07
CA ALA A 111 10.70 -20.97 -0.44
C ALA A 111 11.80 -20.37 0.46
N PRO A 112 12.82 -19.70 -0.11
CA PRO A 112 13.89 -19.08 0.67
C PRO A 112 13.35 -17.98 1.60
N ILE A 113 13.89 -17.88 2.80
CA ILE A 113 13.46 -16.88 3.80
C ILE A 113 13.64 -15.47 3.27
N ASP A 114 14.75 -15.16 2.61
CA ASP A 114 15.02 -13.85 2.03
C ASP A 114 13.94 -13.44 1.00
N ALA A 115 13.46 -14.38 0.18
CA ALA A 115 12.38 -14.14 -0.77
C ALA A 115 11.04 -13.88 -0.06
N LEU A 116 10.78 -14.58 1.04
CA LEU A 116 9.59 -14.37 1.86
C LEU A 116 9.63 -13.02 2.57
N LEU A 117 10.78 -12.55 3.06
CA LEU A 117 10.94 -11.23 3.65
C LEU A 117 10.60 -10.11 2.65
N VAL A 118 11.13 -10.19 1.43
CA VAL A 118 10.77 -9.24 0.35
C VAL A 118 9.27 -9.28 0.06
N THR A 119 8.68 -10.48 0.05
CA THR A 119 7.23 -10.64 -0.16
C THR A 119 6.44 -9.97 0.95
N ALA A 120 6.81 -10.14 2.20
CA ALA A 120 6.16 -9.48 3.33
C ALA A 120 6.21 -7.95 3.21
N THR A 121 7.34 -7.39 2.77
CA THR A 121 7.50 -5.96 2.52
C THR A 121 6.62 -5.47 1.36
N ILE A 122 6.50 -6.23 0.27
CA ILE A 122 5.59 -5.91 -0.84
C ILE A 122 4.13 -5.88 -0.35
N LEU A 123 3.74 -6.87 0.44
CA LEU A 123 2.40 -6.95 1.02
C LEU A 123 2.09 -5.75 1.93
N GLN A 124 3.04 -5.32 2.77
CA GLN A 124 2.91 -4.11 3.57
C GLN A 124 2.71 -2.86 2.69
N SER A 125 3.54 -2.70 1.65
CA SER A 125 3.43 -1.57 0.72
C SER A 125 2.09 -1.51 -0.02
N ARG A 126 1.36 -2.64 -0.05
CA ARG A 126 0.00 -2.75 -0.60
C ARG A 126 -1.09 -2.69 0.48
N HIS A 127 -0.73 -2.39 1.73
CA HIS A 127 -1.64 -2.42 2.88
C HIS A 127 -2.31 -3.79 3.13
N GLN A 128 -1.72 -4.86 2.63
CA GLN A 128 -2.15 -6.25 2.84
C GLN A 128 -1.52 -6.80 4.13
N PHE A 129 -1.82 -6.16 5.26
CA PHE A 129 -1.15 -6.42 6.54
C PHE A 129 -1.42 -7.82 7.09
N ALA A 130 -2.61 -8.36 6.88
CA ALA A 130 -2.96 -9.71 7.35
C ALA A 130 -2.12 -10.78 6.63
N GLU A 131 -1.95 -10.65 5.33
CA GLU A 131 -1.14 -11.55 4.51
C GLU A 131 0.35 -11.41 4.85
N SER A 132 0.84 -10.18 5.01
CA SER A 132 2.22 -9.92 5.44
C SER A 132 2.52 -10.60 6.77
N ARG A 133 1.61 -10.47 7.74
CA ARG A 133 1.74 -11.11 9.06
C ARG A 133 1.84 -12.63 8.94
N ARG A 134 1.00 -13.27 8.11
CA ARG A 134 1.06 -14.73 7.91
C ARG A 134 2.41 -15.17 7.34
N VAL A 135 2.95 -14.43 6.37
CA VAL A 135 4.27 -14.71 5.79
C VAL A 135 5.37 -14.57 6.83
N LEU A 136 5.34 -13.51 7.65
CA LEU A 136 6.33 -13.28 8.70
C LEU A 136 6.26 -14.35 9.79
N GLN A 137 5.06 -14.77 10.21
CA GLN A 137 4.89 -15.87 11.15
C GLN A 137 5.46 -17.18 10.60
N ALA A 138 5.23 -17.48 9.30
CA ALA A 138 5.81 -18.66 8.66
C ALA A 138 7.35 -18.60 8.58
N ILE A 139 7.94 -17.42 8.44
CA ILE A 139 9.39 -17.23 8.55
C ILE A 139 9.86 -17.57 9.98
N LEU A 140 9.21 -16.99 10.99
CA LEU A 140 9.60 -17.18 12.40
C LEU A 140 9.38 -18.62 12.91
N GLN A 141 8.49 -19.39 12.31
CA GLN A 141 8.38 -20.83 12.57
C GLN A 141 9.60 -21.61 12.08
N ARG A 142 10.28 -21.14 11.03
CA ARG A 142 11.47 -21.77 10.43
C ARG A 142 12.77 -21.22 10.98
N ASP A 143 12.77 -19.95 11.37
CA ASP A 143 13.91 -19.20 11.90
C ASP A 143 13.41 -18.24 12.99
N PRO A 144 13.28 -18.73 14.25
CA PRO A 144 12.74 -17.96 15.36
C PRO A 144 13.57 -16.72 15.72
N ASP A 145 14.86 -16.73 15.40
CA ASP A 145 15.81 -15.64 15.72
C ASP A 145 15.95 -14.63 14.58
N ASN A 146 15.10 -14.69 13.55
CA ASN A 146 15.16 -13.79 12.41
C ASN A 146 14.79 -12.36 12.81
N ALA A 147 15.82 -11.54 13.08
CA ALA A 147 15.64 -10.17 13.53
C ALA A 147 14.85 -9.31 12.52
N GLN A 148 15.05 -9.51 11.21
CA GLN A 148 14.34 -8.75 10.18
C GLN A 148 12.85 -9.10 10.17
N ALA A 149 12.49 -10.38 10.36
CA ALA A 149 11.10 -10.79 10.44
C ALA A 149 10.41 -10.19 11.67
N TRP A 150 11.07 -10.17 12.82
CA TRP A 150 10.56 -9.55 14.03
C TRP A 150 10.36 -8.03 13.86
N LEU A 151 11.35 -7.32 13.31
CA LEU A 151 11.24 -5.89 13.04
C LEU A 151 10.07 -5.58 12.09
N THR A 152 9.94 -6.37 11.03
CA THR A 152 8.85 -6.18 10.06
C THR A 152 7.50 -6.50 10.68
N LEU A 153 7.43 -7.56 11.51
CA LEU A 153 6.20 -7.93 12.20
C LEU A 153 5.72 -6.86 13.18
N SER A 154 6.65 -6.21 13.90
CA SER A 154 6.30 -5.13 14.83
C SER A 154 5.64 -3.94 14.14
N SER A 155 6.05 -3.62 12.91
CA SER A 155 5.46 -2.55 12.12
C SER A 155 4.09 -2.89 11.52
N VAL A 156 3.72 -4.18 11.49
CA VAL A 156 2.43 -4.68 10.97
C VAL A 156 1.42 -4.95 12.09
N ALA A 157 1.88 -5.01 13.34
CA ALA A 157 1.06 -5.34 14.49
C ALA A 157 0.28 -4.15 15.07
N LEU A 158 0.57 -2.94 14.59
CA LEU A 158 -0.15 -1.71 14.96
C LEU A 158 -1.38 -1.50 14.09
#